data_7e7af3213822975662cb1c46287d79f8
#
_entry.id   7e7af3213822975662cb1c46287d79f8
#
_cell.length_a   1.000
_cell.length_b   1.000
_cell.length_c   1.000
_cell.angle_alpha   90.00
_cell.angle_beta   90.00
_cell.angle_gamma   90.00
#
_symmetry.space_group_name_H-M   'P 1'
#
loop_
_entity.id
_entity.type
_entity.pdbx_description
1 polymer ?
#
loop_
_entity_poly.entity_id
_entity_poly.type
_entity_poly.pdbx_seq_one_letter_code
_entity_poly.pdbx_strand_id
1 'polypeptide(L)'
;MKEFDKFARLHCGINSMTLHDFQAHAQGYVSPTIIEERHLNVATMDVFSRLMMDRIIFLGVPIYDDAANIIQAQLLFLESTSADKDIQLYINSPGGSVSAGLGIYDTMQLISSDVATICTGMAASMGAVLLTAGAAGKRSALRHSRVMIHQPLGGAQGQAS
;
A
#
# COMPACT_ATOMS: atom_id res chain seq x y z
N MET A 1 3.19 12.19 9.11
CA MET A 1 3.46 11.01 9.92
C MET A 1 2.60 10.96 11.17
N LYS A 2 2.66 11.94 12.07
CA LYS A 2 1.88 11.92 13.33
C LYS A 2 0.36 11.68 13.14
N GLU A 3 -0.25 12.23 12.11
CA GLU A 3 -1.68 12.06 11.84
C GLU A 3 -2.01 10.65 11.34
N PHE A 4 -1.23 10.11 10.40
CA PHE A 4 -1.41 8.75 9.92
C PHE A 4 -1.14 7.71 11.02
N ASP A 5 -0.05 7.85 11.80
CA ASP A 5 0.27 6.94 12.90
C ASP A 5 -0.85 6.92 13.96
N LYS A 6 -1.42 8.10 14.23
CA LYS A 6 -2.55 8.25 15.14
C LYS A 6 -3.80 7.55 14.59
N PHE A 7 -4.12 7.77 13.32
CA PHE A 7 -5.24 7.12 12.64
C PHE A 7 -5.09 5.59 12.62
N ALA A 8 -3.94 5.09 12.18
CA ALA A 8 -3.66 3.66 12.08
C ALA A 8 -3.80 2.95 13.44
N ARG A 9 -3.33 3.58 14.53
CA ARG A 9 -3.44 3.00 15.88
C ARG A 9 -4.83 3.13 16.49
N LEU A 10 -5.48 4.27 16.37
CA LEU A 10 -6.76 4.53 17.05
C LEU A 10 -7.97 3.98 16.31
N HIS A 11 -7.96 3.98 14.97
CA HIS A 11 -9.10 3.58 14.16
C HIS A 11 -8.94 2.20 13.53
N CYS A 12 -7.71 1.83 13.15
CA CYS A 12 -7.44 0.53 12.52
C CYS A 12 -6.86 -0.50 13.50
N GLY A 13 -6.60 -0.13 14.75
CA GLY A 13 -6.07 -1.05 15.78
C GLY A 13 -4.66 -1.57 15.50
N ILE A 14 -3.91 -0.94 14.59
CA ILE A 14 -2.57 -1.39 14.23
C ILE A 14 -1.60 -1.12 15.38
N ASN A 15 -0.91 -2.18 15.82
CA ASN A 15 0.09 -2.09 16.87
C ASN A 15 1.25 -1.18 16.44
N SER A 16 1.78 -0.39 17.36
CA SER A 16 2.93 0.49 17.11
C SER A 16 4.19 -0.26 16.69
N MET A 17 4.41 -1.51 17.18
CA MET A 17 5.51 -2.36 16.73
C MET A 17 5.32 -2.78 15.27
N THR A 18 4.14 -3.24 14.89
CA THR A 18 3.79 -3.61 13.51
C THR A 18 4.00 -2.44 12.55
N LEU A 19 3.57 -1.24 12.95
CA LEU A 19 3.77 -0.03 12.16
C LEU A 19 5.25 0.33 12.03
N HIS A 20 6.00 0.19 13.12
CA HIS A 20 7.44 0.40 13.15
C HIS A 20 8.19 -0.66 12.32
N ASP A 21 7.81 -1.93 12.44
CA ASP A 21 8.44 -3.03 11.71
C ASP A 21 8.15 -2.95 10.21
N PHE A 22 6.95 -2.54 9.81
CA PHE A 22 6.67 -2.22 8.41
C PHE A 22 7.52 -1.04 7.94
N GLN A 23 7.57 0.03 8.73
CA GLN A 23 8.44 1.16 8.45
C GLN A 23 9.90 0.73 8.39
N ALA A 24 10.36 -0.18 9.26
CA ALA A 24 11.72 -0.72 9.26
C ALA A 24 11.98 -1.69 8.10
N HIS A 25 11.00 -2.51 7.69
CA HIS A 25 11.11 -3.36 6.50
C HIS A 25 10.99 -2.55 5.20
N ALA A 26 10.15 -1.54 5.17
CA ALA A 26 10.17 -0.52 4.14
C ALA A 26 11.45 0.33 4.20
N GLN A 27 12.07 0.47 5.38
CA GLN A 27 13.33 1.14 5.70
C GLN A 27 14.57 0.23 5.61
N GLY A 28 14.46 -1.04 5.32
CA GLY A 28 15.54 -1.82 4.72
C GLY A 28 16.03 -1.15 3.42
N TYR A 29 15.21 -0.26 2.93
CA TYR A 29 15.57 0.89 2.11
C TYR A 29 15.96 2.04 3.04
N VAL A 30 17.15 2.62 2.84
CA VAL A 30 17.52 3.91 3.40
C VAL A 30 16.41 4.90 3.04
N SER A 31 15.48 5.15 3.96
CA SER A 31 14.46 6.17 3.75
C SER A 31 15.12 7.54 3.93
N PRO A 32 15.42 8.26 2.85
CA PRO A 32 16.05 9.57 3.00
C PRO A 32 15.08 10.50 3.72
N THR A 33 15.60 11.20 4.72
CA THR A 33 14.85 12.25 5.41
C THR A 33 14.76 13.47 4.52
N ILE A 34 13.56 13.96 4.30
CA ILE A 34 13.30 15.20 3.56
C ILE A 34 13.11 16.33 4.56
N ILE A 35 13.75 17.47 4.31
CA ILE A 35 13.53 18.72 5.02
C ILE A 35 12.65 19.57 4.11
N GLU A 36 11.39 19.81 4.51
CA GLU A 36 10.50 20.73 3.80
C GLU A 36 10.42 22.05 4.56
N GLU A 37 10.95 23.12 3.94
CA GLU A 37 10.81 24.46 4.45
C GLU A 37 9.47 25.05 4.02
N ARG A 38 8.56 25.27 4.97
CA ARG A 38 7.36 26.08 4.80
C ARG A 38 7.55 27.38 5.55
N HIS A 39 7.00 28.47 5.06
CA HIS A 39 7.23 29.87 5.48
C HIS A 39 7.37 30.17 6.98
N LEU A 40 7.05 29.23 7.87
CA LEU A 40 7.19 29.39 9.33
C LEU A 40 7.57 28.09 10.09
N ASN A 41 7.73 26.94 9.42
CA ASN A 41 8.07 25.69 10.09
C ASN A 41 8.92 24.78 9.20
N VAL A 42 10.01 24.26 9.76
CA VAL A 42 10.79 23.17 9.16
C VAL A 42 10.23 21.86 9.67
N ALA A 43 9.68 21.03 8.78
CA ALA A 43 9.21 19.69 9.13
C ALA A 43 10.15 18.64 8.55
N THR A 44 10.68 17.77 9.41
CA THR A 44 11.38 16.56 9.01
C THR A 44 10.39 15.43 8.88
N MET A 45 10.34 14.77 7.74
CA MET A 45 9.50 13.59 7.50
C MET A 45 10.23 12.58 6.61
N ASP A 46 9.84 11.31 6.69
CA ASP A 46 10.35 10.32 5.77
C ASP A 46 9.68 10.45 4.38
N VAL A 47 10.34 9.89 3.36
CA VAL A 47 9.91 10.02 1.96
C VAL A 47 8.51 9.41 1.72
N PHE A 48 8.18 8.28 2.38
CA PHE A 48 6.87 7.65 2.19
C PHE A 48 5.74 8.49 2.78
N SER A 49 5.97 9.10 3.95
CA SER A 49 5.03 10.06 4.54
C SER A 49 4.84 11.28 3.65
N ARG A 50 5.90 11.75 3.00
CA ARG A 50 5.80 12.87 2.05
C ARG A 50 5.01 12.48 0.80
N LEU A 51 5.27 11.30 0.24
CA LEU A 51 4.52 10.77 -0.90
C LEU A 51 3.02 10.60 -0.57
N MET A 52 2.71 10.10 0.63
CA MET A 52 1.33 9.93 1.07
C MET A 52 0.57 11.27 1.17
N MET A 53 1.24 12.38 1.46
CA MET A 53 0.61 13.71 1.38
C MET A 53 0.16 14.07 -0.03
N ASP A 54 0.82 13.53 -1.06
CA ASP A 54 0.44 13.65 -2.47
C ASP A 54 -0.45 12.48 -2.93
N ARG A 55 -1.02 11.72 -1.98
CA ARG A 55 -1.90 10.58 -2.21
C ARG A 55 -1.24 9.41 -2.95
N ILE A 56 0.06 9.24 -2.75
CA ILE A 56 0.86 8.17 -3.35
C ILE A 56 1.17 7.12 -2.28
N ILE A 57 0.78 5.88 -2.56
CA ILE A 57 1.09 4.69 -1.76
C ILE A 57 2.07 3.82 -2.57
N PHE A 58 3.06 3.25 -1.90
CA PHE A 58 4.06 2.39 -2.52
C PHE A 58 4.05 0.98 -1.92
N LEU A 59 3.61 -0.01 -2.70
CA LEU A 59 3.68 -1.42 -2.36
C LEU A 59 4.93 -2.03 -3.00
N GLY A 60 6.07 -1.95 -2.28
CA GLY A 60 7.38 -2.40 -2.74
C GLY A 60 7.90 -3.68 -2.05
N VAL A 61 7.00 -4.46 -1.45
CA VAL A 61 7.34 -5.64 -0.64
C VAL A 61 6.45 -6.83 -1.01
N PRO A 62 6.79 -8.08 -0.61
CA PRO A 62 5.85 -9.18 -0.66
C PRO A 62 4.56 -8.85 0.13
N ILE A 63 3.43 -9.43 -0.29
CA ILE A 63 2.14 -9.22 0.35
C ILE A 63 2.00 -10.22 1.51
N TYR A 64 1.96 -9.71 2.73
CA TYR A 64 1.71 -10.43 3.98
C TYR A 64 0.80 -9.57 4.87
N ASP A 65 0.31 -10.13 5.97
CA ASP A 65 -0.76 -9.52 6.75
C ASP A 65 -0.42 -8.09 7.23
N ASP A 66 0.79 -7.87 7.76
CA ASP A 66 1.20 -6.55 8.26
C ASP A 66 1.29 -5.51 7.13
N ALA A 67 1.88 -5.90 5.98
CA ALA A 67 1.94 -5.03 4.81
C ALA A 67 0.54 -4.67 4.32
N ALA A 68 -0.36 -5.67 4.25
CA ALA A 68 -1.74 -5.46 3.83
C ALA A 68 -2.49 -4.54 4.78
N ASN A 69 -2.37 -4.74 6.10
CA ASN A 69 -3.00 -3.89 7.09
C ASN A 69 -2.59 -2.42 6.96
N ILE A 70 -1.31 -2.18 6.66
CA ILE A 70 -0.81 -0.80 6.49
C ILE A 70 -1.31 -0.18 5.20
N ILE A 71 -1.30 -0.91 4.08
CA ILE A 71 -1.86 -0.41 2.80
C ILE A 71 -3.34 -0.10 2.95
N GLN A 72 -4.12 -0.97 3.59
CA GLN A 72 -5.54 -0.73 3.88
C GLN A 72 -5.73 0.53 4.74
N ALA A 73 -4.94 0.68 5.81
CA ALA A 73 -5.00 1.87 6.66
C ALA A 73 -4.65 3.16 5.90
N GLN A 74 -3.68 3.11 4.98
CA GLN A 74 -3.32 4.24 4.13
C GLN A 74 -4.45 4.60 3.16
N LEU A 75 -5.09 3.61 2.53
CA LEU A 75 -6.23 3.81 1.65
C LEU A 75 -7.39 4.49 2.41
N LEU A 76 -7.77 3.94 3.56
CA LEU A 76 -8.84 4.49 4.40
C LEU A 76 -8.50 5.90 4.93
N PHE A 77 -7.26 6.15 5.30
CA PHE A 77 -6.82 7.47 5.72
C PHE A 77 -6.95 8.50 4.59
N LEU A 78 -6.49 8.16 3.39
CA LEU A 78 -6.58 9.04 2.24
C LEU A 78 -8.04 9.28 1.82
N GLU A 79 -8.89 8.27 1.85
CA GLU A 79 -10.34 8.40 1.67
C GLU A 79 -10.93 9.40 2.67
N SER A 80 -10.59 9.28 3.96
CA SER A 80 -11.11 10.16 5.01
C SER A 80 -10.66 11.62 4.85
N THR A 81 -9.57 11.87 4.14
CA THR A 81 -9.08 13.24 3.89
C THR A 81 -9.72 13.90 2.68
N SER A 82 -10.05 13.14 1.64
CA SER A 82 -10.65 13.66 0.41
C SER A 82 -11.12 12.49 -0.47
N ALA A 83 -12.40 12.16 -0.40
CA ALA A 83 -12.98 11.04 -1.12
C ALA A 83 -13.15 11.29 -2.64
N ASP A 84 -13.03 12.54 -3.08
CA ASP A 84 -13.19 12.97 -4.47
C ASP A 84 -11.89 12.95 -5.30
N LYS A 85 -10.77 12.62 -4.66
CA LYS A 85 -9.45 12.63 -5.31
C LYS A 85 -8.90 11.22 -5.47
N ASP A 86 -8.26 10.98 -6.59
CA ASP A 86 -7.58 9.72 -6.88
C ASP A 86 -6.47 9.40 -5.86
N ILE A 87 -6.28 8.11 -5.61
CA ILE A 87 -5.14 7.57 -4.89
C ILE A 87 -4.25 6.83 -5.89
N GLN A 88 -2.95 7.06 -5.86
CA GLN A 88 -1.98 6.38 -6.72
C GLN A 88 -1.31 5.26 -5.96
N LEU A 89 -1.51 4.01 -6.39
CA LEU A 89 -0.87 2.83 -5.82
C LEU A 89 0.23 2.33 -6.76
N TYR A 90 1.48 2.59 -6.40
CA TYR A 90 2.65 2.06 -7.10
C TYR A 90 2.95 0.65 -6.61
N ILE A 91 3.10 -0.29 -7.55
CA ILE A 91 3.26 -1.71 -7.25
C ILE A 91 4.59 -2.22 -7.82
N ASN A 92 5.46 -2.70 -6.91
CA ASN A 92 6.66 -3.47 -7.21
C ASN A 92 6.72 -4.67 -6.25
N SER A 93 5.89 -5.67 -6.50
CA SER A 93 5.68 -6.78 -5.57
C SER A 93 5.68 -8.14 -6.30
N PRO A 94 6.32 -9.16 -5.72
CA PRO A 94 6.24 -10.54 -6.22
C PRO A 94 4.88 -11.19 -5.91
N GLY A 95 3.97 -10.51 -5.22
CA GLY A 95 2.75 -11.08 -4.66
C GLY A 95 2.97 -11.64 -3.26
N GLY A 96 2.18 -12.64 -2.87
CA GLY A 96 2.27 -13.26 -1.54
C GLY A 96 0.95 -13.84 -1.07
N SER A 97 0.57 -13.61 0.19
CA SER A 97 -0.65 -14.14 0.79
C SER A 97 -1.91 -13.68 0.05
N VAL A 98 -2.72 -14.65 -0.37
CA VAL A 98 -3.97 -14.37 -1.08
C VAL A 98 -4.97 -13.64 -0.17
N SER A 99 -5.13 -14.12 1.08
CA SER A 99 -6.06 -13.49 2.04
C SER A 99 -5.68 -12.04 2.37
N ALA A 100 -4.39 -11.80 2.61
CA ALA A 100 -3.88 -10.45 2.84
C ALA A 100 -4.11 -9.54 1.63
N GLY A 101 -3.84 -10.05 0.42
CA GLY A 101 -4.07 -9.30 -0.81
C GLY A 101 -5.55 -9.03 -1.11
N LEU A 102 -6.44 -9.96 -0.78
CA LEU A 102 -7.88 -9.75 -0.90
C LEU A 102 -8.37 -8.64 0.05
N GLY A 103 -7.79 -8.50 1.24
CA GLY A 103 -8.09 -7.40 2.14
C GLY A 103 -7.76 -6.03 1.51
N ILE A 104 -6.61 -5.93 0.83
CA ILE A 104 -6.27 -4.71 0.07
C ILE A 104 -7.25 -4.50 -1.08
N TYR A 105 -7.54 -5.56 -1.86
CA TYR A 105 -8.47 -5.54 -2.98
C TYR A 105 -9.85 -5.00 -2.54
N ASP A 106 -10.43 -5.62 -1.51
CA ASP A 106 -11.75 -5.24 -1.00
C ASP A 106 -11.77 -3.78 -0.51
N THR A 107 -10.69 -3.34 0.14
CA THR A 107 -10.57 -1.94 0.57
C THR A 107 -10.52 -0.99 -0.63
N MET A 108 -9.79 -1.35 -1.70
CA MET A 108 -9.76 -0.56 -2.95
C MET A 108 -11.14 -0.47 -3.60
N GLN A 109 -11.99 -1.51 -3.47
CA GLN A 109 -13.35 -1.49 -4.03
C GLN A 109 -14.35 -0.79 -3.11
N LEU A 110 -14.09 -0.75 -1.80
CA LEU A 110 -14.98 -0.16 -0.80
C LEU A 110 -14.95 1.36 -0.80
N ILE A 111 -13.76 1.97 -0.97
CA ILE A 111 -13.56 3.41 -0.93
C ILE A 111 -14.16 4.09 -2.17
N SER A 112 -14.57 5.35 -2.03
CA SER A 112 -15.14 6.15 -3.13
C SER A 112 -14.05 6.75 -4.02
N SER A 113 -12.84 6.97 -3.46
CA SER A 113 -11.68 7.44 -4.23
C SER A 113 -11.28 6.41 -5.29
N ASP A 114 -11.12 6.83 -6.54
CA ASP A 114 -10.54 5.98 -7.56
C ASP A 114 -9.08 5.63 -7.23
N VAL A 115 -8.73 4.35 -7.27
CA VAL A 115 -7.36 3.91 -7.10
C VAL A 115 -6.70 3.70 -8.46
N ALA A 116 -5.81 4.60 -8.83
CA ALA A 116 -4.95 4.45 -10.00
C ALA A 116 -3.78 3.53 -9.65
N THR A 117 -3.57 2.47 -10.42
CA THR A 117 -2.50 1.49 -10.17
C THR A 117 -1.39 1.58 -11.21
N ILE A 118 -0.15 1.57 -10.75
CA ILE A 118 1.04 1.73 -11.59
C ILE A 118 2.05 0.61 -11.27
N CYS A 119 2.29 -0.29 -12.22
CA CYS A 119 3.34 -1.29 -12.06
C CYS A 119 4.72 -0.67 -12.31
N THR A 120 5.61 -0.76 -11.30
CA THR A 120 7.02 -0.36 -11.39
C THR A 120 7.90 -1.57 -11.09
N GLY A 121 8.69 -2.02 -12.03
CA GLY A 121 9.52 -3.23 -11.85
C GLY A 121 8.73 -4.53 -12.03
N MET A 122 7.93 -4.94 -11.05
CA MET A 122 7.15 -6.18 -11.15
C MET A 122 5.81 -6.10 -10.40
N ALA A 123 4.77 -6.64 -11.02
CA ALA A 123 3.51 -6.98 -10.37
C ALA A 123 3.20 -8.46 -10.65
N ALA A 124 3.51 -9.34 -9.69
CA ALA A 124 3.37 -10.78 -9.87
C ALA A 124 2.31 -11.37 -8.93
N SER A 125 1.64 -12.44 -9.39
CA SER A 125 0.68 -13.19 -8.57
C SER A 125 -0.37 -12.23 -7.96
N MET A 126 -0.51 -12.20 -6.65
CA MET A 126 -1.42 -11.29 -5.96
C MET A 126 -1.14 -9.80 -6.26
N GLY A 127 0.12 -9.43 -6.55
CA GLY A 127 0.47 -8.08 -7.03
C GLY A 127 -0.15 -7.76 -8.39
N ALA A 128 -0.26 -8.74 -9.29
CA ALA A 128 -0.96 -8.57 -10.57
C ALA A 128 -2.48 -8.42 -10.38
N VAL A 129 -3.05 -9.12 -9.41
CA VAL A 129 -4.47 -8.96 -9.04
C VAL A 129 -4.74 -7.54 -8.56
N LEU A 130 -3.89 -7.00 -7.68
CA LEU A 130 -4.02 -5.62 -7.20
C LEU A 130 -3.81 -4.59 -8.32
N LEU A 131 -2.90 -4.85 -9.27
CA LEU A 131 -2.73 -3.98 -10.43
C LEU A 131 -4.03 -3.92 -11.25
N THR A 132 -4.67 -5.07 -11.48
CA THR A 132 -5.92 -5.13 -12.26
C THR A 132 -7.14 -4.62 -11.49
N ALA A 133 -7.06 -4.55 -10.16
CA ALA A 133 -8.10 -3.99 -9.29
C ALA A 133 -8.23 -2.46 -9.38
N GLY A 134 -7.26 -1.78 -9.97
CA GLY A 134 -7.31 -0.33 -10.18
C GLY A 134 -8.50 0.11 -11.01
N ALA A 135 -8.90 1.37 -10.84
CA ALA A 135 -10.05 1.95 -11.54
C ALA A 135 -9.90 1.86 -13.07
N ALA A 136 -11.03 1.71 -13.77
CA ALA A 136 -11.04 1.58 -15.21
C ALA A 136 -10.39 2.79 -15.89
N GLY A 137 -9.43 2.55 -16.79
CA GLY A 137 -8.68 3.60 -17.47
C GLY A 137 -7.53 4.21 -16.65
N LYS A 138 -7.37 3.81 -15.36
CA LYS A 138 -6.33 4.33 -14.46
C LYS A 138 -5.30 3.27 -14.07
N ARG A 139 -5.16 2.22 -14.88
CA ARG A 139 -4.19 1.14 -14.70
C ARG A 139 -3.06 1.29 -15.70
N SER A 140 -1.82 1.25 -15.23
CA SER A 140 -0.65 1.43 -16.08
C SER A 140 0.53 0.57 -15.64
N ALA A 141 1.48 0.41 -16.55
CA ALA A 141 2.73 -0.29 -16.28
C ALA A 141 3.87 0.47 -16.97
N LEU A 142 4.99 0.63 -16.28
CA LEU A 142 6.17 1.26 -16.85
C LEU A 142 6.78 0.37 -17.94
N ARG A 143 7.49 0.97 -18.88
CA ARG A 143 7.98 0.32 -20.11
C ARG A 143 8.76 -0.97 -19.87
N HIS A 144 9.52 -1.05 -18.79
CA HIS A 144 10.38 -2.20 -18.47
C HIS A 144 9.84 -3.04 -17.31
N SER A 145 8.63 -2.72 -16.81
CA SER A 145 8.00 -3.50 -15.76
C SER A 145 7.46 -4.83 -16.31
N ARG A 146 7.27 -5.78 -15.40
CA ARG A 146 6.76 -7.11 -15.71
C ARG A 146 5.47 -7.35 -14.93
N VAL A 147 4.47 -7.89 -15.62
CA VAL A 147 3.25 -8.40 -14.99
C VAL A 147 3.23 -9.92 -15.19
N MET A 148 3.07 -10.65 -14.10
CA MET A 148 3.07 -12.10 -14.12
C MET A 148 1.88 -12.67 -13.38
N ILE A 149 1.16 -13.54 -14.06
CA ILE A 149 0.04 -14.31 -13.51
C ILE A 149 0.42 -15.79 -13.57
N HIS A 150 0.16 -16.51 -12.50
CA HIS A 150 0.35 -17.95 -12.42
C HIS A 150 -0.80 -18.59 -11.60
N GLN A 151 -0.96 -19.89 -11.70
CA GLN A 151 -1.90 -20.61 -10.85
C GLN A 151 -1.50 -20.48 -9.37
N PRO A 152 -2.48 -20.43 -8.45
CA PRO A 152 -2.18 -20.36 -7.03
C PRO A 152 -1.36 -21.58 -6.58
N LEU A 153 -0.36 -21.33 -5.74
CA LEU A 153 0.32 -22.36 -4.97
C LEU A 153 -0.30 -22.36 -3.58
N GLY A 154 -0.77 -23.50 -3.12
CA GLY A 154 -1.41 -23.56 -1.81
C GLY A 154 -1.57 -24.99 -1.30
N GLY A 155 -1.88 -25.09 -0.02
CA GLY A 155 -2.27 -26.29 0.67
C GLY A 155 -3.45 -26.00 1.59
N ALA A 156 -4.23 -26.99 1.93
CA ALA A 156 -5.26 -26.91 2.96
C ALA A 156 -4.81 -27.71 4.18
N GLN A 157 -4.98 -27.12 5.36
CA GLN A 157 -4.75 -27.79 6.62
C GLN A 157 -5.98 -27.60 7.51
N GLY A 158 -6.56 -28.70 8.00
CA GLY A 158 -7.76 -28.65 8.83
C GLY A 158 -8.21 -30.03 9.25
N GLN A 159 -9.19 -30.12 10.15
CA GLN A 159 -9.84 -31.36 10.49
C GLN A 159 -10.80 -31.75 9.36
N ALA A 160 -10.73 -33.00 8.91
CA ALA A 160 -11.78 -33.61 8.07
C ALA A 160 -13.00 -33.84 8.97
N SER A 161 -14.11 -33.22 8.66
CA SER A 161 -15.41 -33.47 9.28
C SER A 161 -16.22 -34.45 8.45
#